data_77f9d0bf0b64e257a151ba35e7cd71bd
#
_entry.id   77f9d0bf0b64e257a151ba35e7cd71bd
#
_cell.length_a   1.000
_cell.length_b   1.000
_cell.length_c   1.000
_cell.angle_alpha   90.00
_cell.angle_beta   90.00
_cell.angle_gamma   90.00
#
_symmetry.space_group_name_H-M   'P 1'
#
loop_
_entity.id
_entity.type
_entity.pdbx_description
1 polymer ?
#
loop_
_entity_poly.entity_id
_entity_poly.type
_entity_poly.pdbx_seq_one_letter_code
_entity_poly.pdbx_strand_id
1 'polypeptide(L)'
;KGKYVKDVVVGEILSCEDHPDSDHLHLLKVDAGDEVYDVVCGAPNARAGLKTAFCKVGGEVCGIKIKASKIRGYKSFGMCCSAKELGISETHDGIMELDADLKNGTDLKEIFPIDDVVFEVDNKSLTNRPDLWGHYGMAREFAALTNQHVKPLDVMENPYTGDATVAVEVAN
;
A
#
# COMPACT_ATOMS: atom_id res chain seq x y z
N LYS A 1 -5.92 -8.78 4.13
CA LYS A 1 -5.25 -7.88 3.16
C LYS A 1 -3.83 -8.41 2.90
N GLY A 2 -3.23 -8.12 1.75
CA GLY A 2 -1.84 -8.54 1.43
C GLY A 2 -1.65 -9.97 0.91
N LYS A 3 -2.64 -10.85 1.01
CA LYS A 3 -2.54 -12.24 0.56
C LYS A 3 -2.15 -12.40 -0.92
N TYR A 4 -2.46 -11.38 -1.73
CA TYR A 4 -2.24 -11.36 -3.18
C TYR A 4 -1.18 -10.34 -3.60
N VAL A 5 -0.30 -9.92 -2.69
CA VAL A 5 0.84 -9.03 -2.98
C VAL A 5 2.12 -9.78 -2.64
N LYS A 6 2.86 -10.17 -3.68
CA LYS A 6 4.11 -10.91 -3.55
C LYS A 6 5.15 -10.38 -4.52
N ASP A 7 6.40 -10.28 -4.07
CA ASP A 7 7.55 -9.79 -4.83
C ASP A 7 7.31 -8.39 -5.46
N VAL A 8 6.73 -7.50 -4.65
CA VAL A 8 6.55 -6.08 -4.99
C VAL A 8 7.56 -5.26 -4.18
N VAL A 9 8.34 -4.48 -4.88
CA VAL A 9 9.44 -3.69 -4.30
C VAL A 9 9.35 -2.23 -4.75
N VAL A 10 10.11 -1.37 -4.08
CA VAL A 10 10.35 0.00 -4.55
C VAL A 10 11.18 -0.07 -5.83
N GLY A 11 10.65 0.45 -6.92
CA GLY A 11 11.35 0.63 -8.19
C GLY A 11 11.45 2.11 -8.55
N GLU A 12 12.59 2.52 -9.07
CA GLU A 12 12.81 3.87 -9.58
C GLU A 12 12.79 3.86 -11.12
N ILE A 13 11.99 4.71 -11.70
CA ILE A 13 11.93 4.87 -13.15
C ILE A 13 13.13 5.72 -13.58
N LEU A 14 14.15 5.10 -14.18
CA LEU A 14 15.35 5.77 -14.67
C LEU A 14 15.10 6.53 -15.96
N SER A 15 14.28 5.96 -16.86
CA SER A 15 13.88 6.60 -18.11
C SER A 15 12.43 6.27 -18.45
N CYS A 16 11.76 7.20 -19.11
CA CYS A 16 10.40 7.09 -19.60
C CYS A 16 10.36 7.65 -21.03
N GLU A 17 10.11 6.80 -21.99
CA GLU A 17 10.02 7.15 -23.41
C GLU A 17 8.65 6.78 -23.95
N ASP A 18 8.13 7.56 -24.87
CA ASP A 18 6.85 7.27 -25.52
C ASP A 18 6.97 6.03 -26.41
N HIS A 19 5.96 5.19 -26.38
CA HIS A 19 5.92 4.01 -27.23
C HIS A 19 5.64 4.42 -28.68
N PRO A 20 6.46 4.02 -29.68
CA PRO A 20 6.34 4.52 -31.05
C PRO A 20 5.01 4.18 -31.74
N ASP A 21 4.36 3.11 -31.30
CA ASP A 21 3.10 2.62 -31.89
C ASP A 21 1.89 2.80 -30.93
N SER A 22 1.97 3.71 -29.96
CA SER A 22 0.87 3.90 -29.00
C SER A 22 0.90 5.29 -28.35
N ASP A 23 -0.24 5.93 -28.32
CA ASP A 23 -0.39 7.30 -27.78
C ASP A 23 -0.45 7.34 -26.23
N HIS A 24 -0.54 6.18 -25.57
CA HIS A 24 -0.73 6.08 -24.12
C HIS A 24 0.15 5.04 -23.45
N LEU A 25 1.08 4.42 -24.17
CA LEU A 25 2.05 3.51 -23.59
C LEU A 25 3.42 4.18 -23.51
N HIS A 26 4.15 3.86 -22.47
CA HIS A 26 5.51 4.32 -22.22
C HIS A 26 6.44 3.12 -22.07
N LEU A 27 7.67 3.29 -22.56
CA LEU A 27 8.77 2.35 -22.38
C LEU A 27 9.61 2.84 -21.21
N LEU A 28 9.63 2.07 -20.14
CA LEU A 28 10.31 2.42 -18.91
C LEU A 28 11.54 1.55 -18.68
N LYS A 29 12.57 2.13 -18.07
CA LYS A 29 13.63 1.39 -17.39
C LYS A 29 13.46 1.59 -15.90
N VAL A 30 13.22 0.49 -15.18
CA VAL A 30 12.93 0.51 -13.75
C VAL A 30 14.06 -0.19 -13.00
N ASP A 31 14.74 0.55 -12.13
CA ASP A 31 15.72 0.03 -11.20
C ASP A 31 15.01 -0.51 -9.95
N ALA A 32 15.07 -1.80 -9.74
CA ALA A 32 14.49 -2.49 -8.59
C ALA A 32 15.53 -2.86 -7.51
N GLY A 33 16.70 -2.23 -7.56
CA GLY A 33 17.78 -2.39 -6.56
C GLY A 33 18.72 -3.56 -6.82
N ASP A 34 18.28 -4.58 -7.52
CA ASP A 34 19.06 -5.73 -7.98
C ASP A 34 19.42 -5.63 -9.46
N GLU A 35 18.45 -5.27 -10.29
CA GLU A 35 18.59 -5.16 -11.73
C GLU A 35 17.72 -4.01 -12.27
N VAL A 36 18.01 -3.60 -13.50
CA VAL A 36 17.19 -2.65 -14.26
C VAL A 36 16.31 -3.42 -15.24
N TYR A 37 15.01 -3.23 -15.14
CA TYR A 37 14.01 -3.94 -15.92
C TYR A 37 13.41 -3.06 -17.01
N ASP A 38 13.25 -3.63 -18.21
CA ASP A 38 12.45 -3.01 -19.26
C ASP A 38 10.98 -3.29 -18.99
N VAL A 39 10.17 -2.24 -18.94
CA VAL A 39 8.74 -2.32 -18.58
C VAL A 39 7.92 -1.47 -19.54
N VAL A 40 6.81 -2.01 -20.03
CA VAL A 40 5.81 -1.24 -20.78
C VAL A 40 4.69 -0.85 -19.81
N CYS A 41 4.42 0.44 -19.69
CA CYS A 41 3.45 1.01 -18.77
C CYS A 41 2.49 1.95 -19.48
N GLY A 42 1.20 1.86 -19.14
CA GLY A 42 0.14 2.73 -19.67
C GLY A 42 -0.30 3.83 -18.70
N ALA A 43 0.40 4.03 -17.61
CA ALA A 43 0.01 5.02 -16.61
C ALA A 43 0.39 6.44 -17.05
N PRO A 44 -0.54 7.40 -16.96
CA PRO A 44 -0.32 8.78 -17.41
C PRO A 44 0.67 9.55 -16.53
N ASN A 45 0.91 9.09 -15.31
CA ASN A 45 1.83 9.74 -14.37
C ASN A 45 3.25 9.15 -14.39
N ALA A 46 3.51 8.18 -15.29
CA ALA A 46 4.84 7.60 -15.42
C ALA A 46 5.85 8.66 -15.92
N ARG A 47 6.97 8.82 -15.21
CA ARG A 47 8.03 9.78 -15.53
C ARG A 47 9.36 9.34 -14.96
N ALA A 48 10.46 9.78 -15.56
CA ALA A 48 11.79 9.55 -15.03
C ALA A 48 11.96 10.20 -13.63
N GLY A 49 12.66 9.53 -12.75
CA GLY A 49 12.89 9.93 -11.35
C GLY A 49 11.75 9.57 -10.39
N LEU A 50 10.63 9.05 -10.87
CA LEU A 50 9.54 8.61 -10.02
C LEU A 50 9.86 7.27 -9.37
N LYS A 51 9.69 7.19 -8.04
CA LYS A 51 9.66 5.91 -7.32
C LYS A 51 8.24 5.38 -7.24
N THR A 52 8.09 4.10 -7.53
CA THR A 52 6.79 3.44 -7.62
C THR A 52 6.85 2.01 -7.08
N ALA A 53 5.70 1.43 -6.79
CA ALA A 53 5.58 0.02 -6.46
C ALA A 53 5.76 -0.82 -7.73
N PHE A 54 6.81 -1.62 -7.77
CA PHE A 54 7.18 -2.45 -8.91
C PHE A 54 7.04 -3.94 -8.57
N CYS A 55 6.17 -4.64 -9.29
CA CYS A 55 6.03 -6.09 -9.17
C CYS A 55 6.94 -6.79 -10.17
N LYS A 56 7.87 -7.60 -9.65
CA LYS A 56 8.80 -8.40 -10.47
C LYS A 56 8.09 -9.56 -11.17
N VAL A 57 8.72 -10.10 -12.21
CA VAL A 57 8.27 -11.34 -12.85
C VAL A 57 8.30 -12.48 -11.84
N GLY A 58 7.18 -13.22 -11.75
CA GLY A 58 6.97 -14.26 -10.74
C GLY A 58 6.19 -13.78 -9.51
N GLY A 59 6.13 -12.46 -9.29
CA GLY A 59 5.33 -11.85 -8.26
C GLY A 59 3.82 -11.94 -8.54
N GLU A 60 3.03 -11.56 -7.56
CA GLU A 60 1.58 -11.62 -7.63
C GLU A 60 0.96 -10.33 -7.11
N VAL A 61 0.01 -9.79 -7.88
CA VAL A 61 -0.77 -8.60 -7.54
C VAL A 61 -2.24 -8.84 -7.93
N CYS A 62 -3.18 -8.53 -7.07
CA CYS A 62 -4.62 -8.78 -7.28
C CYS A 62 -4.96 -10.23 -7.64
N GLY A 63 -4.19 -11.22 -7.18
CA GLY A 63 -4.38 -12.62 -7.56
C GLY A 63 -3.89 -12.95 -8.98
N ILE A 64 -3.23 -12.01 -9.66
CA ILE A 64 -2.65 -12.19 -10.98
C ILE A 64 -1.14 -12.36 -10.84
N LYS A 65 -0.62 -13.47 -11.34
CA LYS A 65 0.82 -13.72 -11.39
C LYS A 65 1.45 -12.98 -12.56
N ILE A 66 2.41 -12.11 -12.25
CA ILE A 66 3.12 -11.32 -13.26
C ILE A 66 4.11 -12.21 -14.02
N LYS A 67 4.02 -12.14 -15.33
CA LYS A 67 4.88 -12.89 -16.25
C LYS A 67 5.59 -11.92 -17.19
N ALA A 68 6.77 -12.33 -17.65
CA ALA A 68 7.39 -11.64 -18.79
C ALA A 68 6.45 -11.68 -19.99
N SER A 69 6.17 -10.53 -20.56
CA SER A 69 5.19 -10.38 -21.65
C SER A 69 5.79 -9.53 -22.78
N LYS A 70 5.17 -9.60 -23.94
CA LYS A 70 5.49 -8.74 -25.08
C LYS A 70 4.27 -7.90 -25.40
N ILE A 71 4.38 -6.59 -25.19
CA ILE A 71 3.29 -5.64 -25.39
C ILE A 71 3.64 -4.76 -26.59
N ARG A 72 2.84 -4.83 -27.65
CA ARG A 72 3.05 -4.09 -28.91
C ARG A 72 4.50 -4.12 -29.42
N GLY A 73 5.11 -5.30 -29.42
CA GLY A 73 6.46 -5.49 -29.94
C GLY A 73 7.60 -5.36 -28.92
N TYR A 74 7.36 -4.74 -27.77
CA TYR A 74 8.37 -4.52 -26.73
C TYR A 74 8.20 -5.51 -25.57
N LYS A 75 9.32 -5.96 -25.02
CA LYS A 75 9.32 -6.86 -23.85
C LYS A 75 9.05 -6.06 -22.58
N SER A 76 8.27 -6.65 -21.67
CA SER A 76 7.99 -6.11 -20.35
C SER A 76 8.31 -7.17 -19.29
N PHE A 77 9.20 -6.84 -18.37
CA PHE A 77 9.69 -7.74 -17.32
C PHE A 77 9.24 -7.27 -15.94
N GLY A 78 7.94 -7.11 -15.76
CA GLY A 78 7.33 -6.67 -14.52
C GLY A 78 6.17 -5.71 -14.76
N MET A 79 5.63 -5.17 -13.67
CA MET A 79 4.50 -4.24 -13.70
C MET A 79 4.66 -3.17 -12.62
N CYS A 80 4.53 -1.90 -13.02
CA CYS A 80 4.33 -0.80 -12.07
C CYS A 80 2.88 -0.81 -11.61
N CYS A 81 2.65 -0.78 -10.30
CA CYS A 81 1.34 -1.02 -9.71
C CYS A 81 0.68 0.28 -9.25
N SER A 82 -0.64 0.35 -9.40
CA SER A 82 -1.49 1.36 -8.77
C SER A 82 -1.80 0.98 -7.31
N ALA A 83 -2.25 1.94 -6.52
CA ALA A 83 -2.66 1.70 -5.13
C ALA A 83 -3.86 0.73 -5.03
N LYS A 84 -4.74 0.75 -6.03
CA LYS A 84 -5.88 -0.18 -6.13
C LYS A 84 -5.43 -1.62 -6.35
N GLU A 85 -4.49 -1.85 -7.25
CA GLU A 85 -3.95 -3.19 -7.52
C GLU A 85 -3.25 -3.78 -6.30
N LEU A 86 -2.67 -2.94 -5.45
CA LEU A 86 -2.06 -3.33 -4.18
C LEU A 86 -3.08 -3.52 -3.05
N GLY A 87 -4.34 -3.14 -3.26
CA GLY A 87 -5.39 -3.17 -2.25
C GLY A 87 -5.20 -2.16 -1.12
N ILE A 88 -4.41 -1.11 -1.36
CA ILE A 88 -4.13 -0.03 -0.40
C ILE A 88 -5.25 1.01 -0.42
N SER A 89 -5.70 1.40 -1.60
CA SER A 89 -6.82 2.35 -1.80
C SER A 89 -7.63 2.01 -3.05
N GLU A 90 -8.71 2.75 -3.30
CA GLU A 90 -9.51 2.62 -4.52
C GLU A 90 -8.95 3.45 -5.70
N THR A 91 -7.86 4.17 -5.51
CA THR A 91 -7.27 5.05 -6.52
C THR A 91 -6.61 4.24 -7.64
N HIS A 92 -6.97 4.52 -8.87
CA HIS A 92 -6.49 3.83 -10.08
C HIS A 92 -6.15 4.80 -11.22
N ASP A 93 -5.90 6.07 -10.91
CA ASP A 93 -5.64 7.13 -11.91
C ASP A 93 -4.21 7.06 -12.49
N GLY A 94 -3.37 6.18 -11.95
CA GLY A 94 -1.98 5.96 -12.37
C GLY A 94 -1.27 4.97 -11.48
N ILE A 95 0.03 4.85 -11.66
CA ILE A 95 0.90 4.06 -10.79
C ILE A 95 1.09 4.77 -9.45
N MET A 96 1.30 3.97 -8.39
CA MET A 96 1.49 4.49 -7.04
C MET A 96 2.81 5.25 -6.94
N GLU A 97 2.75 6.52 -6.53
CA GLU A 97 3.92 7.35 -6.27
C GLU A 97 4.43 7.09 -4.84
N LEU A 98 5.69 6.80 -4.72
CA LEU A 98 6.37 6.53 -3.46
C LEU A 98 7.34 7.67 -3.13
N ASP A 99 7.71 7.76 -1.85
CA ASP A 99 8.64 8.74 -1.36
C ASP A 99 10.03 8.58 -2.01
N ALA A 100 10.63 9.70 -2.42
CA ALA A 100 11.91 9.70 -3.12
C ALA A 100 13.08 9.17 -2.25
N ASP A 101 12.95 9.26 -0.92
CA ASP A 101 13.98 8.83 0.03
C ASP A 101 14.02 7.30 0.23
N LEU A 102 13.01 6.58 -0.26
CA LEU A 102 12.97 5.13 -0.13
C LEU A 102 14.06 4.46 -0.97
N LYS A 103 14.67 3.41 -0.42
CA LYS A 103 15.72 2.66 -1.11
C LYS A 103 15.10 1.74 -2.17
N ASN A 104 15.65 1.75 -3.40
CA ASN A 104 15.26 0.82 -4.46
C ASN A 104 15.44 -0.64 -4.01
N GLY A 105 14.49 -1.50 -4.35
CA GLY A 105 14.50 -2.90 -3.96
C GLY A 105 13.95 -3.20 -2.57
N THR A 106 13.57 -2.19 -1.77
CA THR A 106 12.90 -2.43 -0.48
C THR A 106 11.54 -3.09 -0.73
N ASP A 107 11.24 -4.15 0.02
CA ASP A 107 9.93 -4.82 -0.05
C ASP A 107 8.81 -3.85 0.37
N LEU A 108 7.76 -3.79 -0.42
CA LEU A 108 6.62 -2.90 -0.15
C LEU A 108 5.95 -3.20 1.20
N LYS A 109 6.01 -4.43 1.68
CA LYS A 109 5.48 -4.86 2.97
C LYS A 109 6.24 -4.28 4.17
N GLU A 110 7.48 -3.86 3.98
CA GLU A 110 8.24 -3.15 5.03
C GLU A 110 7.79 -1.70 5.18
N ILE A 111 7.24 -1.11 4.11
CA ILE A 111 6.81 0.28 4.07
C ILE A 111 5.32 0.41 4.46
N PHE A 112 4.50 -0.49 3.94
CA PHE A 112 3.05 -0.48 4.16
C PHE A 112 2.61 -1.74 4.92
N PRO A 113 1.79 -1.61 5.96
CA PRO A 113 1.26 -2.75 6.72
C PRO A 113 0.14 -3.46 5.93
N ILE A 114 0.46 -3.92 4.72
CA ILE A 114 -0.48 -4.62 3.83
C ILE A 114 -0.63 -6.11 4.17
N ASP A 115 0.29 -6.66 4.95
CA ASP A 115 0.24 -8.06 5.40
C ASP A 115 -0.36 -8.12 6.80
N ASP A 116 -1.68 -8.22 6.87
CA ASP A 116 -2.44 -8.20 8.12
C ASP A 116 -3.51 -9.29 8.14
N VAL A 117 -3.86 -9.75 9.33
CA VAL A 117 -4.93 -10.71 9.56
C VAL A 117 -6.13 -9.99 10.15
N VAL A 118 -7.18 -9.89 9.37
CA VAL A 118 -8.47 -9.34 9.79
C VAL A 118 -9.47 -10.47 9.97
N PHE A 119 -10.12 -10.52 11.11
CA PHE A 119 -11.21 -11.45 11.39
C PHE A 119 -12.44 -10.69 11.90
N GLU A 120 -13.60 -11.17 11.52
CA GLU A 120 -14.87 -10.66 11.98
C GLU A 120 -15.32 -11.42 13.22
N VAL A 121 -15.81 -10.70 14.22
CA VAL A 121 -16.40 -11.29 15.42
C VAL A 121 -17.90 -11.02 15.41
N ASP A 122 -18.68 -12.05 15.08
CA ASP A 122 -20.14 -12.02 15.20
C ASP A 122 -20.57 -12.83 16.45
N ASN A 123 -20.91 -12.12 17.52
CA ASN A 123 -21.37 -12.75 18.75
C ASN A 123 -22.46 -11.92 19.43
N LYS A 124 -23.69 -12.44 19.41
CA LYS A 124 -24.86 -11.79 20.01
C LYS A 124 -24.73 -11.55 21.53
N SER A 125 -23.90 -12.32 22.20
CA SER A 125 -23.61 -12.15 23.62
C SER A 125 -22.80 -10.90 23.96
N LEU A 126 -22.29 -10.17 22.99
CA LEU A 126 -21.53 -8.94 23.17
C LEU A 126 -22.41 -7.68 23.12
N THR A 127 -23.72 -7.81 22.90
CA THR A 127 -24.63 -6.68 22.71
C THR A 127 -24.71 -5.76 23.96
N ASN A 128 -24.53 -6.31 25.14
CA ASN A 128 -24.52 -5.57 26.41
C ASN A 128 -23.12 -5.12 26.86
N ARG A 129 -22.11 -5.31 26.02
CA ARG A 129 -20.71 -4.98 26.29
C ARG A 129 -20.24 -3.86 25.32
N PRO A 130 -20.63 -2.59 25.59
CA PRO A 130 -20.25 -1.47 24.71
C PRO A 130 -18.72 -1.27 24.64
N ASP A 131 -17.99 -1.69 25.64
CA ASP A 131 -16.53 -1.70 25.69
C ASP A 131 -15.90 -2.58 24.60
N LEU A 132 -16.61 -3.59 24.08
CA LEU A 132 -16.14 -4.51 23.05
C LEU A 132 -16.50 -4.08 21.62
N TRP A 133 -17.13 -2.94 21.43
CA TRP A 133 -17.51 -2.41 20.11
C TRP A 133 -16.38 -1.63 19.43
N GLY A 134 -15.15 -1.85 19.84
CA GLY A 134 -13.96 -1.22 19.28
C GLY A 134 -12.75 -2.15 19.35
N HIS A 135 -11.78 -1.89 18.49
CA HIS A 135 -10.56 -2.72 18.36
C HIS A 135 -9.81 -2.84 19.70
N TYR A 136 -9.69 -1.74 20.45
CA TYR A 136 -8.96 -1.74 21.72
C TYR A 136 -9.68 -2.54 22.81
N GLY A 137 -11.01 -2.41 22.90
CA GLY A 137 -11.81 -3.21 23.85
C GLY A 137 -11.71 -4.69 23.53
N MET A 138 -11.84 -5.07 22.26
CA MET A 138 -11.65 -6.45 21.81
C MET A 138 -10.24 -6.97 22.09
N ALA A 139 -9.21 -6.15 21.88
CA ALA A 139 -7.83 -6.53 22.20
C ALA A 139 -7.63 -6.80 23.70
N ARG A 140 -8.24 -5.99 24.58
CA ARG A 140 -8.22 -6.20 26.02
C ARG A 140 -8.90 -7.50 26.43
N GLU A 141 -10.08 -7.77 25.91
CA GLU A 141 -10.82 -9.00 26.19
C GLU A 141 -10.05 -10.24 25.72
N PHE A 142 -9.51 -10.18 24.48
CA PHE A 142 -8.70 -11.27 23.96
C PHE A 142 -7.43 -11.51 24.79
N ALA A 143 -6.76 -10.46 25.21
CA ALA A 143 -5.58 -10.56 26.06
C ALA A 143 -5.93 -11.18 27.43
N ALA A 144 -7.06 -10.81 28.02
CA ALA A 144 -7.54 -11.41 29.28
C ALA A 144 -7.83 -12.91 29.11
N LEU A 145 -8.48 -13.30 28.02
CA LEU A 145 -8.81 -14.70 27.73
C LEU A 145 -7.57 -15.55 27.45
N THR A 146 -6.55 -14.96 26.84
CA THR A 146 -5.30 -15.66 26.47
C THR A 146 -4.17 -15.47 27.49
N ASN A 147 -4.43 -14.79 28.59
CA ASN A 147 -3.45 -14.43 29.62
C ASN A 147 -2.22 -13.68 29.05
N GLN A 148 -2.48 -12.72 28.16
CA GLN A 148 -1.48 -11.86 27.54
C GLN A 148 -1.65 -10.41 27.96
N HIS A 149 -0.67 -9.57 27.62
CA HIS A 149 -0.73 -8.13 27.84
C HIS A 149 -1.09 -7.39 26.55
N VAL A 150 -2.01 -6.43 26.65
CA VAL A 150 -2.30 -5.49 25.55
C VAL A 150 -1.17 -4.46 25.48
N LYS A 151 -0.73 -4.16 24.27
CA LYS A 151 0.17 -3.02 24.05
C LYS A 151 -0.56 -1.72 24.48
N PRO A 152 0.09 -0.81 25.21
CA PRO A 152 -0.48 0.51 25.47
C PRO A 152 -0.90 1.20 24.17
N LEU A 153 -1.94 2.04 24.24
CA LEU A 153 -2.27 2.92 23.15
C LEU A 153 -1.12 3.93 22.98
N ASP A 154 -0.66 4.05 21.75
CA ASP A 154 0.23 5.13 21.34
C ASP A 154 -0.61 6.41 21.28
N VAL A 155 -0.61 7.17 22.34
CA VAL A 155 -1.31 8.45 22.39
C VAL A 155 -0.39 9.48 21.77
N MET A 156 -0.71 9.90 20.54
CA MET A 156 -0.01 11.00 19.93
C MET A 156 -0.10 12.23 20.83
N GLU A 157 1.04 12.84 21.15
CA GLU A 157 1.07 14.14 21.81
C GLU A 157 0.30 15.14 20.93
N ASN A 158 -0.56 15.95 21.60
CA ASN A 158 -1.33 16.95 20.88
C ASN A 158 -0.36 17.95 20.22
N PRO A 159 -0.24 17.98 18.87
CA PRO A 159 0.67 18.91 18.20
C PRO A 159 0.18 20.36 18.26
N TYR A 160 -1.05 20.58 18.73
CA TYR A 160 -1.66 21.91 18.82
C TYR A 160 -1.39 22.50 20.21
N THR A 161 -0.42 23.41 20.29
CA THR A 161 -0.04 24.17 21.49
C THR A 161 -0.70 25.55 21.55
N GLY A 162 -1.82 25.74 20.86
CA GLY A 162 -2.54 27.02 20.83
C GLY A 162 -3.44 27.24 22.03
N ASP A 163 -3.58 28.47 22.47
CA ASP A 163 -4.45 28.91 23.58
C ASP A 163 -5.95 29.01 23.16
N ALA A 164 -6.36 28.29 22.15
CA ALA A 164 -7.76 28.32 21.72
C ALA A 164 -8.68 27.67 22.76
N THR A 165 -9.49 28.49 23.39
CA THR A 165 -10.54 28.05 24.31
C THR A 165 -11.89 28.07 23.61
N VAL A 166 -12.64 26.98 23.74
CA VAL A 166 -14.05 26.90 23.31
C VAL A 166 -14.92 27.10 24.54
N ALA A 167 -15.73 28.16 24.54
CA ALA A 167 -16.76 28.35 25.55
C ALA A 167 -17.94 27.43 25.24
N VAL A 168 -18.31 26.58 26.17
CA VAL A 168 -19.50 25.72 26.07
C VAL A 168 -20.56 26.22 27.04
N GLU A 169 -21.69 26.67 26.53
CA GLU A 169 -22.86 27.08 27.33
C GLU A 169 -23.88 25.94 27.28
N VAL A 170 -24.24 25.42 28.44
CA VAL A 170 -25.31 24.41 28.58
C VAL A 170 -26.58 25.15 28.94
N ALA A 171 -27.51 25.29 28.00
CA ALA A 171 -28.85 25.79 28.29
C ALA A 171 -29.70 24.67 28.92
N ASN A 172 -30.30 24.95 30.06
CA ASN A 172 -31.26 24.07 30.74
C ASN A 172 -32.66 24.22 30.14
#